data_b2ceb53b2f0b622b3ac1af554c6d7e9c
#
_entry.id   b2ceb53b2f0b622b3ac1af554c6d7e9c
#
_cell.length_a   1.000
_cell.length_b   1.000
_cell.length_c   1.000
_cell.angle_alpha   90.00
_cell.angle_beta   90.00
_cell.angle_gamma   90.00
#
_symmetry.space_group_name_H-M   'P 1'
#
loop_
_entity.id
_entity.type
_entity.pdbx_description
1 polymer ?
#
loop_
_entity_poly.entity_id
_entity_poly.type
_entity_poly.pdbx_seq_one_letter_code
_entity_poly.pdbx_strand_id
1 'polypeptide(L)'
;MRSARSSGASLQPAGQTHAHPYSRFGRRRRLPQWNCNCRNCRGVRDGSVAAQPRTQSSIALSDDGERWILCNASPDIRAQIAAFPALQPARRPRDTAIGAIVLLDSQIDHTTGLLSLREGCPHEVWCTQMVHQDLSEGFPLFPMLSHWNGGLRHRPIALDGEPFAIPACPRLRFTAIPLRSSAPPYSPHRGDPHPGDNIGLFVEDLDSAGALFYAPGLGEVDEALLEWMRRADCLLVDGTLWRDDEMLVCEVGDKLGRQMGHLAQSGPGGMLEVLAKVPAARKVLIHINNTNPILDTASAERAELDASGIEVAWDGMHIQL
;
A
#
# COMPACT_ATOMS: atom_id res chain seq x y z
N MET A 1 -57.03 -7.68 37.02
CA MET A 1 -56.12 -6.54 37.19
C MET A 1 -54.70 -6.97 36.77
N ARG A 2 -54.29 -6.62 35.58
CA ARG A 2 -52.92 -6.83 35.09
C ARG A 2 -52.39 -5.49 34.64
N SER A 3 -51.36 -5.01 35.33
CA SER A 3 -50.66 -3.77 35.09
C SER A 3 -49.81 -3.88 33.82
N ALA A 4 -50.05 -3.03 32.81
CA ALA A 4 -49.21 -2.85 31.64
C ALA A 4 -48.03 -1.95 32.03
N ARG A 5 -46.79 -2.44 31.84
CA ARG A 5 -45.59 -1.61 31.91
C ARG A 5 -45.28 -1.10 30.51
N SER A 6 -45.34 0.20 30.33
CA SER A 6 -44.87 0.90 29.15
C SER A 6 -43.34 0.95 29.13
N SER A 7 -42.74 0.31 28.17
CA SER A 7 -41.30 0.46 27.86
C SER A 7 -41.14 1.70 26.95
N GLY A 8 -40.67 2.80 27.53
CA GLY A 8 -40.23 3.96 26.77
C GLY A 8 -38.89 3.66 26.09
N ALA A 9 -38.90 3.58 24.78
CA ALA A 9 -37.67 3.57 23.96
C ALA A 9 -37.15 5.02 23.88
N SER A 10 -36.02 5.31 24.51
CA SER A 10 -35.30 6.55 24.31
C SER A 10 -34.58 6.48 22.96
N LEU A 11 -35.03 7.27 22.01
CA LEU A 11 -34.27 7.57 20.79
C LEU A 11 -33.05 8.39 21.20
N GLN A 12 -31.86 7.79 21.11
CA GLN A 12 -30.62 8.54 21.14
C GLN A 12 -30.50 9.30 19.81
N PRO A 13 -30.06 10.57 19.81
CA PRO A 13 -29.79 11.28 18.57
C PRO A 13 -28.61 10.56 17.85
N ALA A 14 -28.80 10.30 16.55
CA ALA A 14 -27.75 9.81 15.69
C ALA A 14 -26.57 10.79 15.75
N GLY A 15 -25.49 10.37 16.42
CA GLY A 15 -24.25 11.10 16.39
C GLY A 15 -23.77 11.16 14.94
N GLN A 16 -23.44 12.34 14.47
CA GLN A 16 -22.74 12.54 13.22
C GLN A 16 -21.40 11.80 13.34
N THR A 17 -21.30 10.63 12.73
CA THR A 17 -20.03 9.95 12.53
C THR A 17 -19.30 10.71 11.43
N HIS A 18 -18.37 11.57 11.82
CA HIS A 18 -17.38 12.07 10.89
C HIS A 18 -16.62 10.86 10.35
N ALA A 19 -16.79 10.59 9.05
CA ALA A 19 -16.06 9.53 8.37
C ALA A 19 -14.63 10.03 8.16
N HIS A 20 -13.68 9.44 8.84
CA HIS A 20 -12.26 9.71 8.66
C HIS A 20 -11.68 8.76 7.60
N PRO A 21 -10.63 9.16 6.86
CA PRO A 21 -10.02 8.29 5.86
C PRO A 21 -9.47 7.02 6.50
N TYR A 22 -9.84 5.89 5.90
CA TYR A 22 -9.44 4.57 6.36
C TYR A 22 -8.41 3.98 5.39
N SER A 23 -7.36 3.37 5.91
CA SER A 23 -6.38 2.65 5.11
C SER A 23 -6.16 1.22 5.63
N ARG A 24 -5.99 0.25 4.73
CA ARG A 24 -5.66 -1.14 5.04
C ARG A 24 -4.50 -1.64 4.19
N PHE A 25 -3.68 -2.50 4.73
CA PHE A 25 -2.35 -2.82 4.21
C PHE A 25 -2.15 -4.28 3.87
N GLY A 26 -1.29 -4.54 2.90
CA GLY A 26 -0.71 -5.80 2.55
C GLY A 26 0.78 -5.64 2.17
N ARG A 27 1.48 -6.68 1.71
CA ARG A 27 2.94 -6.75 1.60
C ARG A 27 3.43 -7.07 0.18
N ARG A 28 4.74 -6.75 -0.09
CA ARG A 28 5.41 -7.06 -1.37
C ARG A 28 5.52 -8.55 -1.64
N ARG A 29 5.88 -9.38 -0.64
CA ARG A 29 5.91 -10.83 -0.78
C ARG A 29 5.08 -11.46 0.32
N ARG A 30 4.26 -12.44 -0.07
CA ARG A 30 3.45 -13.21 0.87
C ARG A 30 4.33 -13.88 1.92
N LEU A 31 3.95 -13.80 3.19
CA LEU A 31 4.58 -14.58 4.25
C LEU A 31 3.62 -15.67 4.70
N PRO A 32 4.01 -16.97 4.64
CA PRO A 32 5.26 -17.45 4.03
C PRO A 32 5.19 -17.39 2.49
N GLN A 33 6.33 -17.12 1.86
CA GLN A 33 6.48 -17.19 0.40
C GLN A 33 6.43 -18.65 -0.06
N TRP A 34 5.68 -18.97 -1.11
CA TRP A 34 5.37 -20.34 -1.54
C TRP A 34 6.61 -21.17 -1.89
N ASN A 35 7.62 -20.55 -2.49
CA ASN A 35 8.87 -21.19 -2.94
C ASN A 35 10.10 -20.82 -2.07
N CYS A 36 9.90 -20.26 -0.87
CA CYS A 36 10.97 -19.81 0.00
C CYS A 36 11.04 -20.65 1.28
N ASN A 37 12.25 -21.02 1.69
CA ASN A 37 12.53 -21.74 2.93
C ASN A 37 13.50 -20.99 3.86
N CYS A 38 13.56 -19.65 3.73
CA CYS A 38 14.30 -18.81 4.67
C CYS A 38 13.79 -18.98 6.11
N ARG A 39 14.54 -18.46 7.09
CA ARG A 39 14.19 -18.57 8.52
C ARG A 39 12.72 -18.21 8.80
N ASN A 40 12.25 -17.07 8.29
CA ASN A 40 10.88 -16.61 8.55
C ASN A 40 9.82 -17.48 7.85
N CYS A 41 10.02 -17.83 6.57
CA CYS A 41 9.06 -18.65 5.83
C CYS A 41 8.91 -20.04 6.41
N ARG A 42 10.02 -20.69 6.79
CA ARG A 42 10.02 -21.97 7.49
C ARG A 42 9.38 -21.84 8.86
N GLY A 43 9.82 -20.86 9.65
CA GLY A 43 9.37 -20.65 11.01
C GLY A 43 7.88 -20.32 11.14
N VAL A 44 7.28 -19.65 10.14
CA VAL A 44 5.82 -19.47 10.09
C VAL A 44 5.10 -20.79 9.79
N ARG A 45 5.67 -21.67 8.95
CA ARG A 45 5.04 -22.97 8.62
C ARG A 45 5.09 -23.95 9.79
N ASP A 46 6.18 -23.94 10.55
CA ASP A 46 6.40 -24.90 11.66
C ASP A 46 6.13 -24.27 13.05
N GLY A 47 5.79 -23.00 13.13
CA GLY A 47 5.49 -22.30 14.38
C GLY A 47 6.72 -21.89 15.20
N SER A 48 7.94 -22.00 14.67
CA SER A 48 9.19 -21.67 15.38
C SER A 48 9.55 -20.17 15.35
N VAL A 49 8.82 -19.33 14.60
CA VAL A 49 9.00 -17.88 14.52
C VAL A 49 7.69 -17.19 14.90
N ALA A 50 7.78 -16.19 15.79
CA ALA A 50 6.64 -15.40 16.22
C ALA A 50 6.23 -14.36 15.16
N ALA A 51 5.73 -14.84 14.01
CA ALA A 51 5.30 -14.00 12.91
C ALA A 51 3.93 -14.44 12.38
N GLN A 52 3.11 -13.46 11.95
CA GLN A 52 1.80 -13.73 11.36
C GLN A 52 1.93 -13.85 9.83
N PRO A 53 1.18 -14.80 9.19
CA PRO A 53 1.02 -14.82 7.74
C PRO A 53 0.52 -13.47 7.21
N ARG A 54 0.96 -13.10 6.01
CA ARG A 54 0.60 -11.78 5.42
C ARG A 54 0.43 -11.88 3.91
N THR A 55 -0.46 -11.04 3.36
CA THR A 55 -0.69 -10.87 1.93
C THR A 55 0.24 -9.80 1.33
N GLN A 56 0.22 -9.65 0.01
CA GLN A 56 1.07 -8.70 -0.72
C GLN A 56 0.55 -7.26 -0.64
N SER A 57 1.39 -6.28 -1.04
CA SER A 57 1.16 -4.85 -0.79
C SER A 57 -0.03 -4.28 -1.54
N SER A 58 -0.98 -3.76 -0.80
CA SER A 58 -2.12 -2.96 -1.24
C SER A 58 -2.64 -2.16 -0.06
N ILE A 59 -3.09 -0.93 -0.30
CA ILE A 59 -3.86 -0.18 0.70
C ILE A 59 -5.20 0.25 0.10
N ALA A 60 -6.19 0.47 0.94
CA ALA A 60 -7.47 1.03 0.55
C ALA A 60 -7.73 2.31 1.33
N LEU A 61 -8.09 3.38 0.63
CA LEU A 61 -8.40 4.70 1.17
C LEU A 61 -9.87 5.02 0.98
N SER A 62 -10.50 5.63 1.97
CA SER A 62 -11.88 6.08 1.90
C SER A 62 -12.08 7.32 2.76
N ASP A 63 -12.95 8.22 2.32
CA ASP A 63 -13.37 9.38 3.08
C ASP A 63 -14.76 9.22 3.71
N ASP A 64 -15.51 8.16 3.35
CA ASP A 64 -16.88 7.89 3.84
C ASP A 64 -17.07 6.47 4.41
N GLY A 65 -16.08 5.58 4.22
CA GLY A 65 -16.17 4.17 4.61
C GLY A 65 -17.02 3.28 3.67
N GLU A 66 -17.63 3.85 2.63
CA GLU A 66 -18.50 3.16 1.68
C GLU A 66 -17.88 2.99 0.29
N ARG A 67 -17.17 4.02 -0.18
CA ARG A 67 -16.41 4.02 -1.43
C ARG A 67 -14.92 4.04 -1.14
N TRP A 68 -14.18 3.24 -1.89
CA TRP A 68 -12.76 3.00 -1.63
C TRP A 68 -11.91 3.22 -2.87
N ILE A 69 -10.77 3.84 -2.68
CA ILE A 69 -9.69 3.90 -3.64
C ILE A 69 -8.67 2.83 -3.26
N LEU A 70 -8.43 1.89 -4.16
CA LEU A 70 -7.42 0.86 -3.99
C LEU A 70 -6.08 1.38 -4.52
N CYS A 71 -5.06 1.50 -3.66
CA CYS A 71 -3.70 1.80 -4.08
C CYS A 71 -2.92 0.50 -4.24
N ASN A 72 -2.51 0.21 -5.47
CA ASN A 72 -1.99 -1.05 -5.97
C ASN A 72 -3.01 -2.21 -5.88
N ALA A 73 -2.95 -3.13 -6.81
CA ALA A 73 -3.79 -4.32 -6.90
C ALA A 73 -2.92 -5.58 -6.86
N SER A 74 -2.67 -6.09 -5.64
CA SER A 74 -1.78 -7.22 -5.43
C SER A 74 -2.37 -8.54 -5.94
N PRO A 75 -1.55 -9.57 -6.23
CA PRO A 75 -2.03 -10.92 -6.57
C PRO A 75 -2.97 -11.51 -5.50
N ASP A 76 -2.86 -11.06 -4.25
CA ASP A 76 -3.68 -11.52 -3.11
C ASP A 76 -4.99 -10.73 -2.96
N ILE A 77 -5.35 -9.84 -3.91
CA ILE A 77 -6.51 -8.94 -3.82
C ILE A 77 -7.81 -9.64 -3.44
N ARG A 78 -8.03 -10.87 -3.90
CA ARG A 78 -9.23 -11.65 -3.57
C ARG A 78 -9.29 -12.00 -2.08
N ALA A 79 -8.15 -12.39 -1.49
CA ALA A 79 -8.06 -12.68 -0.07
C ALA A 79 -8.20 -11.40 0.75
N GLN A 80 -7.63 -10.29 0.28
CA GLN A 80 -7.75 -8.97 0.91
C GLN A 80 -9.20 -8.47 0.93
N ILE A 81 -9.92 -8.58 -0.19
CA ILE A 81 -11.36 -8.24 -0.25
C ILE A 81 -12.17 -9.16 0.67
N ALA A 82 -11.91 -10.48 0.67
CA ALA A 82 -12.61 -11.42 1.54
C ALA A 82 -12.39 -11.14 3.04
N ALA A 83 -11.21 -10.65 3.42
CA ALA A 83 -10.87 -10.28 4.78
C ALA A 83 -11.38 -8.88 5.19
N PHE A 84 -11.87 -8.06 4.23
CA PHE A 84 -12.31 -6.70 4.49
C PHE A 84 -13.80 -6.50 4.13
N PRO A 85 -14.72 -6.58 5.10
CA PRO A 85 -16.17 -6.49 4.85
C PRO A 85 -16.60 -5.23 4.08
N ALA A 86 -15.95 -4.07 4.30
CA ALA A 86 -16.29 -2.83 3.60
C ALA A 86 -16.00 -2.86 2.08
N LEU A 87 -15.13 -3.75 1.59
CA LEU A 87 -14.89 -3.96 0.18
C LEU A 87 -15.78 -5.05 -0.44
N GLN A 88 -16.52 -5.81 0.38
CA GLN A 88 -17.40 -6.87 -0.11
C GLN A 88 -18.67 -6.30 -0.75
N PRO A 89 -19.29 -7.03 -1.68
CA PRO A 89 -20.57 -6.63 -2.25
C PRO A 89 -21.66 -6.52 -1.17
N ALA A 90 -22.36 -5.39 -1.11
CA ALA A 90 -23.41 -5.16 -0.14
C ALA A 90 -24.68 -4.46 -0.67
N ARG A 91 -24.58 -3.81 -1.84
CA ARG A 91 -25.66 -2.96 -2.38
C ARG A 91 -26.46 -3.62 -3.49
N ARG A 92 -25.88 -4.57 -4.23
CA ARG A 92 -26.48 -5.26 -5.38
C ARG A 92 -25.96 -6.71 -5.46
N PRO A 93 -26.63 -7.61 -6.20
CA PRO A 93 -26.16 -8.99 -6.40
C PRO A 93 -24.75 -9.10 -6.99
N ARG A 94 -24.35 -8.16 -7.88
CA ARG A 94 -22.97 -7.94 -8.33
C ARG A 94 -22.61 -6.49 -8.06
N ASP A 95 -21.61 -6.27 -7.23
CA ASP A 95 -21.23 -4.95 -6.73
C ASP A 95 -19.76 -4.92 -6.37
N THR A 96 -19.20 -3.72 -6.31
CA THR A 96 -17.87 -3.45 -5.73
C THR A 96 -17.88 -2.09 -5.04
N ALA A 97 -17.25 -2.01 -3.88
CA ALA A 97 -17.00 -0.75 -3.20
C ALA A 97 -15.78 -0.02 -3.77
N ILE A 98 -14.97 -0.68 -4.63
CA ILE A 98 -13.81 -0.07 -5.28
C ILE A 98 -14.30 0.93 -6.32
N GLY A 99 -14.12 2.22 -6.03
CA GLY A 99 -14.51 3.32 -6.91
C GLY A 99 -13.41 3.74 -7.90
N ALA A 100 -12.14 3.53 -7.52
CA ALA A 100 -10.98 3.77 -8.37
C ALA A 100 -9.80 2.91 -7.91
N ILE A 101 -8.81 2.75 -8.80
CA ILE A 101 -7.54 2.07 -8.50
C ILE A 101 -6.43 3.05 -8.85
N VAL A 102 -5.47 3.22 -7.95
CA VAL A 102 -4.25 4.01 -8.18
C VAL A 102 -3.07 3.05 -8.21
N LEU A 103 -2.27 3.11 -9.27
CA LEU A 103 -1.05 2.32 -9.38
C LEU A 103 0.16 3.24 -9.19
N LEU A 104 1.02 2.90 -8.25
CA LEU A 104 2.20 3.70 -7.92
C LEU A 104 3.40 3.34 -8.80
N ASP A 105 3.39 2.15 -9.33
CA ASP A 105 4.34 1.59 -10.27
C ASP A 105 3.68 0.45 -11.07
N SER A 106 4.44 -0.18 -11.97
CA SER A 106 3.97 -1.28 -12.79
C SER A 106 4.41 -2.66 -12.29
N GLN A 107 5.00 -2.79 -11.09
CA GLN A 107 5.49 -4.08 -10.59
C GLN A 107 4.39 -5.15 -10.55
N ILE A 108 4.75 -6.40 -10.83
CA ILE A 108 3.80 -7.54 -10.91
C ILE A 108 2.99 -7.69 -9.62
N ASP A 109 3.64 -7.55 -8.49
CA ASP A 109 3.00 -7.64 -7.17
C ASP A 109 2.09 -6.44 -6.83
N HIS A 110 2.11 -5.38 -7.64
CA HIS A 110 1.23 -4.23 -7.52
C HIS A 110 0.11 -4.18 -8.56
N THR A 111 0.16 -5.02 -9.60
CA THR A 111 -0.74 -4.89 -10.77
C THR A 111 -1.52 -6.15 -11.14
N THR A 112 -1.00 -7.36 -10.84
CA THR A 112 -1.64 -8.61 -11.30
C THR A 112 -2.99 -8.89 -10.67
N GLY A 113 -3.33 -8.26 -9.56
CA GLY A 113 -4.67 -8.32 -8.97
C GLY A 113 -5.75 -7.77 -9.90
N LEU A 114 -5.42 -6.89 -10.84
CA LEU A 114 -6.34 -6.38 -11.87
C LEU A 114 -6.98 -7.52 -12.68
N LEU A 115 -6.25 -8.60 -12.95
CA LEU A 115 -6.78 -9.79 -13.60
C LEU A 115 -7.94 -10.43 -12.82
N SER A 116 -7.84 -10.44 -11.49
CA SER A 116 -8.89 -10.96 -10.63
C SER A 116 -10.08 -10.01 -10.52
N LEU A 117 -9.89 -8.72 -10.74
CA LEU A 117 -10.93 -7.70 -10.68
C LEU A 117 -11.71 -7.53 -11.99
N ARG A 118 -11.34 -8.22 -13.07
CA ARG A 118 -11.96 -8.06 -14.42
C ARG A 118 -13.49 -8.16 -14.43
N GLU A 119 -14.06 -8.96 -13.53
CA GLU A 119 -15.53 -9.11 -13.45
C GLU A 119 -16.25 -7.83 -12.98
N GLY A 120 -15.51 -6.90 -12.38
CA GLY A 120 -16.01 -5.58 -11.96
C GLY A 120 -15.77 -4.47 -12.97
N CYS A 121 -15.16 -4.76 -14.14
CA CYS A 121 -14.93 -3.75 -15.17
C CYS A 121 -16.23 -3.06 -15.63
N PRO A 122 -16.12 -1.78 -16.04
CA PRO A 122 -14.89 -1.01 -16.20
C PRO A 122 -14.35 -0.47 -14.88
N HIS A 123 -13.01 -0.46 -14.72
CA HIS A 123 -12.35 0.20 -13.60
C HIS A 123 -11.62 1.47 -14.05
N GLU A 124 -11.75 2.55 -13.28
CA GLU A 124 -10.88 3.71 -13.45
C GLU A 124 -9.53 3.42 -12.81
N VAL A 125 -8.47 3.48 -13.60
CA VAL A 125 -7.09 3.22 -13.17
C VAL A 125 -6.27 4.50 -13.33
N TRP A 126 -5.90 5.06 -12.21
CA TRP A 126 -5.08 6.27 -12.10
C TRP A 126 -3.62 5.85 -12.03
N CYS A 127 -2.83 6.25 -12.99
CA CYS A 127 -1.39 6.00 -13.02
C CYS A 127 -0.67 6.99 -13.93
N THR A 128 0.64 7.06 -13.80
CA THR A 128 1.47 7.89 -14.68
C THR A 128 1.48 7.34 -16.11
N GLN A 129 1.95 8.15 -17.06
CA GLN A 129 2.10 7.72 -18.45
C GLN A 129 3.11 6.56 -18.57
N MET A 130 4.17 6.55 -17.75
CA MET A 130 5.18 5.48 -17.74
C MET A 130 4.56 4.14 -17.31
N VAL A 131 3.83 4.14 -16.20
CA VAL A 131 3.09 2.93 -15.74
C VAL A 131 2.06 2.46 -16.76
N HIS A 132 1.34 3.39 -17.39
CA HIS A 132 0.38 3.04 -18.46
C HIS A 132 1.06 2.41 -19.66
N GLN A 133 2.22 2.91 -20.08
CA GLN A 133 3.00 2.34 -21.18
C GLN A 133 3.49 0.93 -20.83
N ASP A 134 4.07 0.73 -19.66
CA ASP A 134 4.50 -0.59 -19.17
C ASP A 134 3.35 -1.62 -19.23
N LEU A 135 2.16 -1.21 -18.77
CA LEU A 135 0.97 -2.07 -18.70
C LEU A 135 0.18 -2.12 -20.02
N SER A 136 0.65 -1.47 -21.06
CA SER A 136 0.11 -1.54 -22.41
C SER A 136 1.02 -2.30 -23.38
N GLU A 137 2.34 -2.24 -23.18
CA GLU A 137 3.36 -2.79 -24.07
C GLU A 137 4.10 -3.98 -23.45
N GLY A 138 4.81 -3.77 -22.34
CA GLY A 138 5.65 -4.80 -21.73
C GLY A 138 4.85 -5.88 -20.97
N PHE A 139 3.80 -5.48 -20.26
CA PHE A 139 2.83 -6.38 -19.61
C PHE A 139 1.41 -5.92 -19.95
N PRO A 140 0.83 -6.33 -21.08
CA PRO A 140 -0.32 -5.68 -21.72
C PRO A 140 -1.66 -5.92 -21.02
N LEU A 141 -1.81 -5.48 -19.76
CA LEU A 141 -3.03 -5.59 -18.97
C LEU A 141 -4.15 -4.72 -19.54
N PHE A 142 -3.86 -3.48 -19.97
CA PHE A 142 -4.87 -2.59 -20.54
C PHE A 142 -5.50 -3.16 -21.81
N PRO A 143 -4.75 -3.53 -22.86
CA PRO A 143 -5.34 -4.11 -24.05
C PRO A 143 -6.02 -5.45 -23.78
N MET A 144 -5.45 -6.31 -22.94
CA MET A 144 -6.04 -7.62 -22.63
C MET A 144 -7.37 -7.47 -21.91
N LEU A 145 -7.44 -6.62 -20.87
CA LEU A 145 -8.66 -6.46 -20.08
C LEU A 145 -9.74 -5.63 -20.80
N SER A 146 -9.44 -4.96 -21.92
CA SER A 146 -10.44 -4.28 -22.75
C SER A 146 -11.54 -5.21 -23.25
N HIS A 147 -11.29 -6.51 -23.29
CA HIS A 147 -12.29 -7.52 -23.67
C HIS A 147 -13.35 -7.77 -22.58
N TRP A 148 -13.21 -7.22 -21.38
CA TRP A 148 -14.17 -7.35 -20.29
C TRP A 148 -14.89 -6.04 -20.02
N ASN A 149 -16.13 -5.89 -20.50
CA ASN A 149 -17.05 -4.81 -20.16
C ASN A 149 -16.43 -3.40 -20.17
N GLY A 150 -15.57 -3.11 -21.16
CA GLY A 150 -14.89 -1.82 -21.30
C GLY A 150 -13.59 -1.66 -20.48
N GLY A 151 -13.13 -2.70 -19.82
CA GLY A 151 -11.78 -2.88 -19.32
C GLY A 151 -11.29 -1.86 -18.30
N LEU A 152 -10.02 -1.51 -18.43
CA LEU A 152 -9.35 -0.51 -17.61
C LEU A 152 -9.39 0.84 -18.32
N ARG A 153 -9.86 1.87 -17.64
CA ARG A 153 -9.92 3.26 -18.15
C ARG A 153 -8.77 4.05 -17.53
N HIS A 154 -7.74 4.32 -18.32
CA HIS A 154 -6.61 5.12 -17.86
C HIS A 154 -7.04 6.55 -17.49
N ARG A 155 -6.64 6.98 -16.30
CA ARG A 155 -6.73 8.33 -15.78
C ARG A 155 -5.30 8.80 -15.52
N PRO A 156 -4.73 9.69 -16.35
CA PRO A 156 -3.34 10.08 -16.22
C PRO A 156 -3.09 10.86 -14.93
N ILE A 157 -2.03 10.49 -14.22
CA ILE A 157 -1.49 11.25 -13.10
C ILE A 157 -0.33 12.11 -13.64
N ALA A 158 -0.44 13.44 -13.48
CA ALA A 158 0.62 14.37 -13.77
C ALA A 158 1.66 14.42 -12.63
N LEU A 159 2.89 14.81 -12.96
CA LEU A 159 3.98 14.98 -12.00
C LEU A 159 4.40 16.47 -11.93
N ASP A 160 3.43 17.36 -11.95
CA ASP A 160 3.60 18.82 -11.92
C ASP A 160 3.59 19.40 -10.49
N GLY A 161 3.43 18.52 -9.48
CA GLY A 161 3.35 18.94 -8.08
C GLY A 161 1.97 19.43 -7.64
N GLU A 162 1.02 19.55 -8.58
CA GLU A 162 -0.34 20.00 -8.29
C GLU A 162 -1.22 18.87 -7.73
N PRO A 163 -2.08 19.16 -6.74
CA PRO A 163 -2.97 18.16 -6.18
C PRO A 163 -4.12 17.84 -7.16
N PHE A 164 -4.50 16.55 -7.21
CA PHE A 164 -5.65 16.07 -7.97
C PHE A 164 -6.69 15.41 -7.07
N ALA A 165 -7.92 15.30 -7.57
CA ALA A 165 -9.03 14.66 -6.88
C ALA A 165 -9.50 13.42 -7.63
N ILE A 166 -9.87 12.38 -6.89
CA ILE A 166 -10.50 11.17 -7.42
C ILE A 166 -11.97 11.18 -7.00
N PRO A 167 -12.92 11.16 -7.95
CA PRO A 167 -14.35 11.32 -7.65
C PRO A 167 -14.95 10.30 -6.69
N ALA A 168 -14.28 9.14 -6.53
CA ALA A 168 -14.70 8.10 -5.59
C ALA A 168 -14.59 8.52 -4.12
N CYS A 169 -13.64 9.43 -3.80
CA CYS A 169 -13.42 9.98 -2.47
C CYS A 169 -13.17 11.48 -2.60
N PRO A 170 -14.22 12.30 -2.75
CA PRO A 170 -14.10 13.72 -3.11
C PRO A 170 -13.47 14.61 -2.03
N ARG A 171 -13.40 14.14 -0.79
CA ARG A 171 -12.76 14.85 0.33
C ARG A 171 -11.27 14.57 0.44
N LEU A 172 -10.72 13.64 -0.34
CA LEU A 172 -9.29 13.40 -0.41
C LEU A 172 -8.65 14.17 -1.54
N ARG A 173 -7.47 14.70 -1.29
CA ARG A 173 -6.57 15.31 -2.29
C ARG A 173 -5.30 14.50 -2.38
N PHE A 174 -4.83 14.29 -3.58
CA PHE A 174 -3.68 13.46 -3.87
C PHE A 174 -2.63 14.29 -4.59
N THR A 175 -1.39 14.24 -4.15
CA THR A 175 -0.25 14.76 -4.91
C THR A 175 0.70 13.61 -5.21
N ALA A 176 1.05 13.43 -6.48
CA ALA A 176 2.00 12.43 -6.91
C ALA A 176 3.42 12.96 -6.82
N ILE A 177 4.30 12.19 -6.20
CA ILE A 177 5.69 12.57 -5.96
C ILE A 177 6.59 11.54 -6.65
N PRO A 178 7.44 11.95 -7.62
CA PRO A 178 8.35 11.03 -8.27
C PRO A 178 9.31 10.41 -7.25
N LEU A 179 9.47 9.08 -7.32
CA LEU A 179 10.41 8.35 -6.48
C LEU A 179 11.55 7.79 -7.32
N ARG A 180 12.75 7.78 -6.75
CA ARG A 180 13.91 7.10 -7.35
C ARG A 180 13.87 5.62 -7.01
N SER A 181 13.47 4.81 -7.98
CA SER A 181 13.40 3.36 -7.90
C SER A 181 13.58 2.77 -9.31
N SER A 182 13.45 1.45 -9.47
CA SER A 182 13.64 0.76 -10.74
C SER A 182 12.32 0.37 -11.36
N ALA A 183 12.16 0.59 -12.66
CA ALA A 183 11.08 0.01 -13.45
C ALA A 183 11.17 -1.53 -13.46
N PRO A 184 10.06 -2.28 -13.65
CA PRO A 184 10.08 -3.73 -13.69
C PRO A 184 10.90 -4.28 -14.89
N PRO A 185 11.30 -5.57 -14.85
CA PRO A 185 12.14 -6.16 -15.90
C PRO A 185 11.53 -6.15 -17.31
N TYR A 186 10.22 -6.10 -17.42
CA TYR A 186 9.49 -6.08 -18.70
C TYR A 186 9.21 -4.67 -19.23
N SER A 187 9.53 -3.64 -18.43
CA SER A 187 9.36 -2.24 -18.85
C SER A 187 10.28 -1.93 -20.05
N PRO A 188 9.79 -1.19 -21.06
CA PRO A 188 10.64 -0.62 -22.11
C PRO A 188 11.73 0.31 -21.54
N HIS A 189 11.51 0.84 -20.33
CA HIS A 189 12.42 1.75 -19.63
C HIS A 189 13.38 1.03 -18.67
N ARG A 190 13.43 -0.28 -18.68
CA ARG A 190 14.32 -1.02 -17.79
C ARG A 190 15.77 -0.65 -18.03
N GLY A 191 16.43 -0.12 -16.97
CA GLY A 191 17.82 0.37 -17.07
C GLY A 191 17.96 1.83 -17.51
N ASP A 192 16.86 2.48 -17.86
CA ASP A 192 16.75 3.92 -18.17
C ASP A 192 15.60 4.53 -17.35
N PRO A 193 15.81 4.83 -16.06
CA PRO A 193 14.73 5.26 -15.18
C PRO A 193 14.16 6.63 -15.57
N HIS A 194 12.84 6.71 -15.67
CA HIS A 194 12.11 7.93 -15.94
C HIS A 194 11.31 8.43 -14.73
N PRO A 195 11.15 9.75 -14.56
CA PRO A 195 10.17 10.26 -13.61
C PRO A 195 8.79 9.66 -13.92
N GLY A 196 8.18 9.05 -12.90
CA GLY A 196 6.87 8.41 -13.03
C GLY A 196 6.90 6.89 -13.24
N ASP A 197 8.06 6.24 -13.38
CA ASP A 197 8.17 4.79 -13.26
C ASP A 197 7.73 4.31 -11.87
N ASN A 198 7.99 5.13 -10.86
CA ASN A 198 7.58 4.92 -9.47
C ASN A 198 7.18 6.25 -8.85
N ILE A 199 6.07 6.25 -8.12
CA ILE A 199 5.58 7.43 -7.39
C ILE A 199 5.26 7.10 -5.93
N GLY A 200 5.37 8.10 -5.07
CA GLY A 200 4.68 8.17 -3.80
C GLY A 200 3.41 8.99 -3.92
N LEU A 201 2.53 8.86 -2.97
CA LEU A 201 1.35 9.70 -2.84
C LEU A 201 1.39 10.47 -1.53
N PHE A 202 1.20 11.78 -1.61
CA PHE A 202 0.81 12.59 -0.49
C PHE A 202 -0.71 12.75 -0.55
N VAL A 203 -1.40 12.35 0.52
CA VAL A 203 -2.87 12.33 0.58
C VAL A 203 -3.31 13.20 1.73
N GLU A 204 -4.13 14.19 1.44
CA GLU A 204 -4.70 15.11 2.42
C GLU A 204 -6.20 14.85 2.56
N ASP A 205 -6.68 14.77 3.78
CA ASP A 205 -8.11 14.79 4.09
C ASP A 205 -8.56 16.23 4.31
N LEU A 206 -9.51 16.70 3.51
CA LEU A 206 -10.00 18.08 3.56
C LEU A 206 -10.86 18.37 4.80
N ASP A 207 -11.38 17.34 5.47
CA ASP A 207 -12.24 17.51 6.66
C ASP A 207 -11.40 17.57 7.94
N SER A 208 -10.45 16.65 8.12
CA SER A 208 -9.59 16.59 9.31
C SER A 208 -8.32 17.44 9.18
N ALA A 209 -7.93 17.81 7.95
CA ALA A 209 -6.63 18.34 7.59
C ALA A 209 -5.46 17.38 7.89
N GLY A 210 -5.74 16.10 8.17
CA GLY A 210 -4.74 15.07 8.36
C GLY A 210 -4.08 14.68 7.03
N ALA A 211 -2.79 14.34 7.08
CA ALA A 211 -2.00 14.03 5.90
C ALA A 211 -1.28 12.68 6.00
N LEU A 212 -1.34 11.91 4.93
CA LEU A 212 -0.64 10.64 4.75
C LEU A 212 0.41 10.75 3.65
N PHE A 213 1.63 10.29 3.92
CA PHE A 213 2.61 10.00 2.89
C PHE A 213 2.73 8.49 2.68
N TYR A 214 2.49 8.02 1.45
CA TYR A 214 2.52 6.60 1.07
C TYR A 214 3.55 6.34 -0.01
N ALA A 215 4.61 5.59 0.29
CA ALA A 215 5.70 5.26 -0.62
C ALA A 215 6.19 3.81 -0.38
N PRO A 216 5.56 2.79 -1.00
CA PRO A 216 5.90 1.38 -0.78
C PRO A 216 7.20 0.94 -1.43
N GLY A 217 7.66 1.63 -2.47
CA GLY A 217 8.93 1.35 -3.16
C GLY A 217 9.80 2.61 -3.15
N LEU A 218 10.81 2.65 -2.28
CA LEU A 218 11.62 3.83 -2.05
C LEU A 218 13.11 3.47 -2.01
N GLY A 219 13.85 3.85 -3.05
CA GLY A 219 15.28 3.56 -3.18
C GLY A 219 16.21 4.62 -2.60
N GLU A 220 15.78 5.87 -2.57
CA GLU A 220 16.57 7.02 -2.13
C GLU A 220 15.66 8.11 -1.55
N VAL A 221 16.11 8.80 -0.51
CA VAL A 221 15.44 9.97 0.05
C VAL A 221 16.34 11.18 -0.07
N ASP A 222 16.00 12.09 -0.95
CA ASP A 222 16.62 13.41 -1.06
C ASP A 222 15.89 14.45 -0.18
N GLU A 223 16.40 15.67 -0.13
CA GLU A 223 15.81 16.72 0.72
C GLU A 223 14.41 17.12 0.25
N ALA A 224 14.14 17.09 -1.05
CA ALA A 224 12.81 17.43 -1.58
C ALA A 224 11.76 16.39 -1.12
N LEU A 225 12.11 15.10 -1.15
CA LEU A 225 11.24 14.04 -0.65
C LEU A 225 11.08 14.10 0.87
N LEU A 226 12.16 14.43 1.59
CA LEU A 226 12.14 14.57 3.04
C LEU A 226 11.19 15.70 3.48
N GLU A 227 11.10 16.81 2.72
CA GLU A 227 10.13 17.87 2.97
C GLU A 227 8.68 17.38 2.84
N TRP A 228 8.36 16.53 1.85
CA TRP A 228 7.05 15.89 1.76
C TRP A 228 6.77 14.99 2.96
N MET A 229 7.76 14.19 3.39
CA MET A 229 7.62 13.32 4.56
C MET A 229 7.38 14.13 5.85
N ARG A 230 8.00 15.31 6.01
CA ARG A 230 7.82 16.18 7.19
C ARG A 230 6.43 16.79 7.30
N ARG A 231 5.73 16.92 6.19
CA ARG A 231 4.36 17.46 6.13
C ARG A 231 3.29 16.45 6.52
N ALA A 232 3.62 15.17 6.55
CA ALA A 232 2.66 14.12 6.83
C ALA A 232 2.52 13.86 8.32
N ASP A 233 1.28 13.61 8.78
CA ASP A 233 0.99 13.12 10.13
C ASP A 233 1.25 11.63 10.26
N CYS A 234 1.09 10.90 9.16
CA CYS A 234 1.33 9.46 9.06
C CYS A 234 2.20 9.13 7.85
N LEU A 235 3.22 8.33 8.07
CA LEU A 235 4.09 7.80 7.02
C LEU A 235 3.84 6.30 6.84
N LEU A 236 3.63 5.89 5.59
CA LEU A 236 3.62 4.50 5.16
C LEU A 236 4.74 4.32 4.15
N VAL A 237 5.90 3.90 4.61
CA VAL A 237 7.11 3.88 3.81
C VAL A 237 7.72 2.49 3.68
N ASP A 238 8.58 2.36 2.69
CA ASP A 238 9.25 1.12 2.34
C ASP A 238 9.97 0.48 3.53
N GLY A 239 9.59 -0.73 3.85
CA GLY A 239 10.16 -1.59 4.88
C GLY A 239 10.78 -2.87 4.30
N THR A 240 11.13 -2.89 3.01
CA THR A 240 11.46 -4.13 2.30
C THR A 240 12.57 -4.92 2.97
N LEU A 241 13.71 -4.34 3.25
CA LEU A 241 14.88 -5.03 3.78
C LEU A 241 15.43 -4.33 5.02
N TRP A 242 15.85 -5.11 6.01
CA TRP A 242 16.55 -4.59 7.16
C TRP A 242 17.97 -4.14 6.79
N ARG A 243 18.68 -4.97 6.03
CA ARG A 243 20.04 -4.71 5.54
C ARG A 243 20.07 -4.70 4.02
N ASP A 244 20.99 -3.94 3.45
CA ASP A 244 21.18 -3.87 1.99
C ASP A 244 21.56 -5.23 1.38
N ASP A 245 22.34 -6.04 2.10
CA ASP A 245 22.81 -7.37 1.69
C ASP A 245 21.92 -8.55 2.16
N GLU A 246 20.72 -8.28 2.68
CA GLU A 246 19.82 -9.27 3.29
C GLU A 246 19.51 -10.46 2.38
N MET A 247 19.32 -10.21 1.06
CA MET A 247 19.03 -11.27 0.09
C MET A 247 20.19 -12.24 -0.06
N LEU A 248 21.43 -11.75 -0.03
CA LEU A 248 22.65 -12.56 -0.10
C LEU A 248 22.84 -13.35 1.20
N VAL A 249 22.72 -12.69 2.35
CA VAL A 249 22.88 -13.32 3.68
C VAL A 249 21.84 -14.43 3.90
N CYS A 250 20.62 -14.24 3.40
CA CYS A 250 19.55 -15.25 3.48
C CYS A 250 19.62 -16.30 2.36
N GLU A 251 20.57 -16.23 1.45
CA GLU A 251 20.75 -17.14 0.30
C GLU A 251 19.49 -17.28 -0.57
N VAL A 252 18.73 -16.17 -0.74
CA VAL A 252 17.49 -16.15 -1.52
C VAL A 252 17.55 -15.24 -2.75
N GLY A 253 18.71 -14.64 -3.00
CA GLY A 253 18.97 -13.78 -4.15
C GLY A 253 20.40 -13.26 -4.18
N ASP A 254 20.77 -12.67 -5.30
CA ASP A 254 22.13 -12.20 -5.63
C ASP A 254 22.25 -10.67 -5.67
N LYS A 255 21.17 -9.93 -5.35
CA LYS A 255 21.12 -8.48 -5.46
C LYS A 255 21.06 -7.81 -4.09
N LEU A 256 21.72 -6.64 -4.02
CA LEU A 256 21.58 -5.70 -2.91
C LEU A 256 20.21 -4.99 -2.97
N GLY A 257 19.73 -4.53 -1.83
CA GLY A 257 18.47 -3.78 -1.72
C GLY A 257 18.42 -2.56 -2.65
N ARG A 258 19.49 -1.75 -2.65
CA ARG A 258 19.63 -0.59 -3.55
C ARG A 258 19.58 -0.94 -5.03
N GLN A 259 20.07 -2.11 -5.43
CA GLN A 259 20.00 -2.60 -6.83
C GLN A 259 18.55 -3.00 -7.21
N MET A 260 17.71 -3.25 -6.23
CA MET A 260 16.30 -3.57 -6.41
C MET A 260 15.39 -2.35 -6.23
N GLY A 261 15.97 -1.16 -5.97
CA GLY A 261 15.22 0.08 -5.77
C GLY A 261 14.65 0.26 -4.35
N HIS A 262 15.29 -0.34 -3.33
CA HIS A 262 14.86 -0.27 -1.94
C HIS A 262 15.97 0.24 -1.03
N LEU A 263 15.64 1.24 -0.19
CA LEU A 263 16.48 1.72 0.88
C LEU A 263 16.40 0.74 2.07
N ALA A 264 17.54 0.23 2.54
CA ALA A 264 17.58 -0.59 3.74
C ALA A 264 17.16 0.21 4.98
N GLN A 265 16.57 -0.46 5.98
CA GLN A 265 16.18 0.21 7.21
C GLN A 265 17.39 0.59 8.04
N SER A 266 18.35 -0.32 8.24
CA SER A 266 19.52 -0.13 9.09
C SER A 266 20.75 0.34 8.30
N GLY A 267 21.76 0.78 9.03
CA GLY A 267 23.04 1.25 8.51
C GLY A 267 23.04 2.73 8.14
N PRO A 268 24.23 3.27 7.81
CA PRO A 268 24.40 4.69 7.50
C PRO A 268 23.51 5.14 6.32
N GLY A 269 22.76 6.21 6.52
CA GLY A 269 21.80 6.74 5.53
C GLY A 269 20.55 5.88 5.34
N GLY A 270 20.33 4.86 6.18
CA GLY A 270 19.16 3.99 6.12
C GLY A 270 17.85 4.67 6.54
N MET A 271 16.74 3.96 6.34
CA MET A 271 15.40 4.49 6.60
C MET A 271 15.22 4.93 8.08
N LEU A 272 15.84 4.25 9.03
CA LEU A 272 15.77 4.64 10.45
C LEU A 272 16.35 6.05 10.69
N GLU A 273 17.49 6.36 10.06
CA GLU A 273 18.06 7.71 10.15
C GLU A 273 17.20 8.76 9.45
N VAL A 274 16.54 8.40 8.36
CA VAL A 274 15.58 9.27 7.68
C VAL A 274 14.38 9.54 8.59
N LEU A 275 13.77 8.49 9.13
CA LEU A 275 12.59 8.61 9.99
C LEU A 275 12.86 9.36 11.30
N ALA A 276 14.10 9.32 11.80
CA ALA A 276 14.49 10.11 12.96
C ALA A 276 14.43 11.63 12.71
N LYS A 277 14.53 12.08 11.45
CA LYS A 277 14.47 13.50 11.05
C LYS A 277 13.04 14.00 10.76
N VAL A 278 12.05 13.10 10.82
CA VAL A 278 10.66 13.41 10.48
C VAL A 278 9.81 13.44 11.74
N PRO A 279 9.05 14.53 11.99
CA PRO A 279 8.25 14.70 13.20
C PRO A 279 6.92 13.95 13.18
N ALA A 280 6.57 13.24 12.09
CA ALA A 280 5.30 12.54 11.94
C ALA A 280 4.91 11.75 13.19
N ALA A 281 3.65 11.86 13.60
CA ALA A 281 3.13 11.18 14.78
C ALA A 281 3.10 9.65 14.61
N ARG A 282 2.87 9.17 13.38
CA ARG A 282 2.90 7.74 13.05
C ARG A 282 3.87 7.44 11.94
N LYS A 283 4.71 6.44 12.17
CA LYS A 283 5.70 5.94 11.20
C LYS A 283 5.53 4.44 11.06
N VAL A 284 5.12 3.99 9.89
CA VAL A 284 4.76 2.59 9.65
C VAL A 284 5.57 2.04 8.49
N LEU A 285 6.33 1.00 8.72
CA LEU A 285 7.01 0.25 7.66
C LEU A 285 6.02 -0.71 6.99
N ILE A 286 5.96 -0.59 5.67
CA ILE A 286 5.13 -1.41 4.79
C ILE A 286 6.01 -2.15 3.77
N HIS A 287 5.42 -2.94 2.86
CA HIS A 287 6.13 -3.55 1.74
C HIS A 287 7.34 -4.40 2.15
N ILE A 288 7.25 -5.09 3.29
CA ILE A 288 8.36 -5.78 3.95
C ILE A 288 8.64 -7.15 3.27
N ASN A 289 9.87 -7.47 2.96
CA ASN A 289 10.24 -8.76 2.36
C ASN A 289 10.10 -9.92 3.38
N ASN A 290 9.86 -11.12 2.88
CA ASN A 290 9.70 -12.30 3.73
C ASN A 290 10.98 -12.71 4.50
N THR A 291 12.16 -12.22 4.06
CA THR A 291 13.44 -12.44 4.75
C THR A 291 13.66 -11.49 5.92
N ASN A 292 13.01 -10.32 5.90
CA ASN A 292 13.26 -9.23 6.84
C ASN A 292 13.01 -9.69 8.30
N PRO A 293 14.00 -9.57 9.21
CA PRO A 293 13.89 -10.03 10.59
C PRO A 293 12.80 -9.32 11.40
N ILE A 294 12.41 -8.07 11.03
CA ILE A 294 11.36 -7.32 11.75
C ILE A 294 9.99 -8.00 11.73
N LEU A 295 9.85 -9.08 10.97
CA LEU A 295 8.66 -9.91 10.88
C LEU A 295 8.46 -10.80 12.09
N ASP A 296 9.55 -11.27 12.65
CA ASP A 296 9.57 -11.98 13.91
C ASP A 296 9.44 -10.95 15.04
N THR A 297 8.32 -10.99 15.77
CA THR A 297 8.06 -10.05 16.87
C THR A 297 9.01 -10.20 18.03
N ALA A 298 9.77 -11.29 18.08
CA ALA A 298 10.79 -11.56 19.10
C ALA A 298 12.23 -11.20 18.64
N SER A 299 12.40 -10.63 17.45
CA SER A 299 13.72 -10.27 16.94
C SER A 299 14.27 -8.99 17.61
N ALA A 300 15.61 -8.86 17.63
CA ALA A 300 16.27 -7.66 18.11
C ALA A 300 15.95 -6.45 17.23
N GLU A 301 15.84 -6.66 15.92
CA GLU A 301 15.50 -5.64 14.92
C GLU A 301 14.07 -5.12 15.13
N ARG A 302 13.14 -5.99 15.54
CA ARG A 302 11.80 -5.56 15.90
C ARG A 302 11.79 -4.72 17.17
N ALA A 303 12.56 -5.12 18.20
CA ALA A 303 12.70 -4.36 19.43
C ALA A 303 13.33 -2.97 19.18
N GLU A 304 14.26 -2.85 18.23
CA GLU A 304 14.85 -1.57 17.81
C GLU A 304 13.80 -0.64 17.18
N LEU A 305 12.92 -1.17 16.33
CA LEU A 305 11.80 -0.39 15.77
C LEU A 305 10.83 0.08 16.85
N ASP A 306 10.43 -0.83 17.74
CA ASP A 306 9.50 -0.52 18.83
C ASP A 306 10.08 0.57 19.76
N ALA A 307 11.39 0.50 20.07
CA ALA A 307 12.09 1.53 20.86
C ALA A 307 12.16 2.90 20.12
N SER A 308 12.14 2.88 18.79
CA SER A 308 12.15 4.09 17.94
C SER A 308 10.73 4.61 17.64
N GLY A 309 9.68 3.98 18.15
CA GLY A 309 8.29 4.34 17.87
C GLY A 309 7.88 4.09 16.42
N ILE A 310 8.50 3.11 15.75
CA ILE A 310 8.24 2.75 14.36
C ILE A 310 7.42 1.46 14.32
N GLU A 311 6.25 1.52 13.72
CA GLU A 311 5.34 0.39 13.58
C GLU A 311 5.69 -0.48 12.36
N VAL A 312 5.34 -1.75 12.44
CA VAL A 312 5.40 -2.70 11.31
C VAL A 312 3.97 -3.05 10.90
N ALA A 313 3.55 -2.72 9.68
CA ALA A 313 2.20 -2.97 9.18
C ALA A 313 1.83 -4.46 9.22
N TRP A 314 0.54 -4.75 9.36
CA TRP A 314 -0.05 -6.10 9.24
C TRP A 314 -1.33 -6.05 8.43
N ASP A 315 -1.79 -7.22 7.94
CA ASP A 315 -3.03 -7.30 7.16
C ASP A 315 -4.24 -6.92 8.02
N GLY A 316 -4.99 -5.94 7.55
CA GLY A 316 -6.12 -5.40 8.29
C GLY A 316 -5.77 -4.28 9.28
N MET A 317 -4.51 -3.80 9.30
CA MET A 317 -4.16 -2.59 10.06
C MET A 317 -5.05 -1.42 9.62
N HIS A 318 -5.60 -0.72 10.58
CA HIS A 318 -6.50 0.40 10.35
C HIS A 318 -5.84 1.69 10.84
N ILE A 319 -5.80 2.70 9.99
CA ILE A 319 -5.29 4.04 10.31
C ILE A 319 -6.38 5.06 10.01
N GLN A 320 -6.56 5.96 10.93
CA GLN A 320 -7.43 7.12 10.84
C GLN A 320 -6.57 8.37 10.92
N LEU A 321 -6.79 9.33 10.04
CA LEU A 321 -6.09 10.62 9.97
C LEU A 321 -6.96 11.73 10.55
#